data_054099bf112f3d0c5dfbd8b7d2b1e3b3
#
_entry.id   054099bf112f3d0c5dfbd8b7d2b1e3b3
#
_cell.length_a   1.000
_cell.length_b   1.000
_cell.length_c   1.000
_cell.angle_alpha   90.00
_cell.angle_beta   90.00
_cell.angle_gamma   90.00
#
_symmetry.space_group_name_H-M   'P 1'
#
loop_
_entity.id
_entity.type
_entity.pdbx_description
1 polymer ?
#
loop_
_entity_poly.entity_id
_entity_poly.type
_entity_poly.pdbx_seq_one_letter_code
_entity_poly.pdbx_strand_id
1 'polypeptide(L)'
;MPAQTVGAAETAGQGVTINVYNWGEYIANGTDGSLDINAEFTRRTGIRVNYTTFDSNEALYSKLVGGGADYDIIIPSDYMVSRLIHENMLAELDFSNIPNYQYIDDSFRNADYDPENRFSVPYTWGVVGLFYNTDYIEEEITSWSSLWDDRYAGKILMFDNPRDSFAIAQLLLGQSLNTVEESDWLEAAALLKQQKPLVQAYVMDRIFDKMESEEAWIAPYYSGDAAILVDNSDNIRFVVPKEGTNYFVDAMCIPATSSHKAEAEAYINFLCDPEIAGANMDYVGYSTPETAAKAYMDPEMVESPVHYPDEEILARTQVFVNLPENTGKLIDKLWAEAKMGGPGESAVLVAIILGFLAVYIAILVYKRRKRKRELA
;
A
#
# COMPACT_ATOMS: atom_id res chain seq x y z
N MET A 1 -23.63 29.85 -35.00
CA MET A 1 -24.00 29.63 -33.63
C MET A 1 -22.88 30.19 -32.76
N PRO A 2 -23.14 31.04 -31.81
CA PRO A 2 -22.08 31.68 -31.04
C PRO A 2 -21.43 30.72 -30.05
N ALA A 3 -20.10 30.79 -29.95
CA ALA A 3 -19.28 30.12 -28.98
C ALA A 3 -19.72 30.54 -27.56
N GLN A 4 -20.06 29.55 -26.73
CA GLN A 4 -20.24 29.79 -25.31
C GLN A 4 -18.87 29.96 -24.68
N THR A 5 -18.70 31.12 -24.07
CA THR A 5 -17.55 31.53 -23.27
C THR A 5 -17.39 30.57 -22.06
N VAL A 6 -16.32 29.80 -22.07
CA VAL A 6 -15.74 29.21 -20.88
C VAL A 6 -15.03 30.37 -20.14
N GLY A 7 -15.70 30.94 -19.19
CA GLY A 7 -15.14 32.05 -18.44
C GLY A 7 -15.76 32.11 -17.04
N ALA A 8 -15.11 31.46 -16.06
CA ALA A 8 -15.22 31.79 -14.64
C ALA A 8 -14.26 30.99 -13.71
N ALA A 9 -13.46 30.01 -14.23
CA ALA A 9 -12.53 29.24 -13.40
C ALA A 9 -11.05 29.71 -13.48
N GLU A 10 -10.75 30.68 -14.33
CA GLU A 10 -9.34 31.00 -14.66
C GLU A 10 -8.62 31.93 -13.66
N THR A 11 -9.22 32.40 -12.59
CA THR A 11 -8.57 33.40 -11.69
C THR A 11 -8.48 33.02 -10.21
N ALA A 12 -9.08 31.92 -9.76
CA ALA A 12 -9.14 31.59 -8.33
C ALA A 12 -7.89 30.87 -7.76
N GLY A 13 -7.04 30.26 -8.59
CA GLY A 13 -5.95 29.41 -8.13
C GLY A 13 -4.51 29.93 -8.27
N GLN A 14 -4.32 31.13 -8.85
CA GLN A 14 -2.96 31.64 -9.10
C GLN A 14 -2.19 31.91 -7.80
N GLY A 15 -1.15 31.07 -7.55
CA GLY A 15 -0.25 31.22 -6.41
C GLY A 15 -0.54 30.27 -5.24
N VAL A 16 -1.65 29.51 -5.28
CA VAL A 16 -1.96 28.50 -4.27
C VAL A 16 -1.11 27.24 -4.51
N THR A 17 -0.70 26.59 -3.42
CA THR A 17 -0.05 25.27 -3.43
C THR A 17 -0.86 24.35 -2.54
N ILE A 18 -1.28 23.21 -3.08
CA ILE A 18 -1.89 22.13 -2.32
C ILE A 18 -0.85 21.07 -1.97
N ASN A 19 -1.01 20.46 -0.79
CA ASN A 19 -0.14 19.38 -0.31
C ASN A 19 -0.87 18.05 -0.44
N VAL A 20 -0.33 17.17 -1.28
CA VAL A 20 -0.85 15.81 -1.54
C VAL A 20 0.01 14.79 -0.82
N TYR A 21 -0.61 13.87 -0.11
CA TYR A 21 0.04 12.77 0.60
C TYR A 21 -0.53 11.45 0.11
N ASN A 22 0.25 10.70 -0.63
CA ASN A 22 -0.17 9.49 -1.33
C ASN A 22 0.84 8.35 -1.09
N TRP A 23 0.58 7.19 -1.63
CA TRP A 23 1.50 6.06 -1.65
C TRP A 23 2.73 6.35 -2.52
N GLY A 24 3.81 5.58 -2.32
CA GLY A 24 4.93 5.53 -3.27
C GLY A 24 4.48 4.96 -4.63
N GLU A 25 5.13 5.38 -5.72
CA GLU A 25 4.88 4.90 -7.10
C GLU A 25 3.40 4.91 -7.54
N TYR A 26 2.60 5.87 -7.06
CA TYR A 26 1.14 5.86 -7.17
C TYR A 26 0.55 7.03 -7.97
N ILE A 27 1.39 7.68 -8.80
CA ILE A 27 1.00 8.73 -9.74
C ILE A 27 1.99 8.83 -10.89
N ALA A 28 1.51 9.03 -12.11
CA ALA A 28 2.34 9.28 -13.28
C ALA A 28 3.06 10.64 -13.14
N ASN A 29 4.37 10.62 -13.31
CA ASN A 29 5.28 11.71 -12.94
C ASN A 29 6.13 12.23 -14.10
N GLY A 30 5.81 11.85 -15.36
CA GLY A 30 6.52 12.25 -16.57
C GLY A 30 7.75 11.41 -16.89
N THR A 31 8.05 10.35 -16.12
CA THR A 31 9.09 9.38 -16.48
C THR A 31 8.57 8.39 -17.53
N ASP A 32 9.47 7.74 -18.26
CA ASP A 32 9.19 6.69 -19.25
C ASP A 32 8.17 7.09 -20.35
N GLY A 33 8.06 8.40 -20.59
CA GLY A 33 7.14 8.96 -21.58
C GLY A 33 5.70 9.15 -21.07
N SER A 34 5.46 8.91 -19.79
CA SER A 34 4.15 9.12 -19.14
C SER A 34 3.80 10.60 -19.04
N LEU A 35 2.54 10.90 -18.79
CA LEU A 35 2.08 12.25 -18.48
C LEU A 35 2.49 12.62 -17.04
N ASP A 36 3.12 13.78 -16.83
CA ASP A 36 3.28 14.33 -15.49
C ASP A 36 1.93 14.92 -15.02
N ILE A 37 1.19 14.15 -14.24
CA ILE A 37 -0.15 14.50 -13.78
C ILE A 37 -0.16 15.79 -12.96
N ASN A 38 0.80 15.97 -12.06
CA ASN A 38 0.87 17.14 -11.19
C ASN A 38 1.27 18.40 -11.98
N ALA A 39 2.19 18.27 -12.94
CA ALA A 39 2.55 19.36 -13.82
C ALA A 39 1.40 19.76 -14.75
N GLU A 40 0.66 18.78 -15.28
CA GLU A 40 -0.50 19.02 -16.14
C GLU A 40 -1.64 19.70 -15.36
N PHE A 41 -1.92 19.28 -14.13
CA PHE A 41 -2.86 19.96 -13.25
C PHE A 41 -2.46 21.43 -13.02
N THR A 42 -1.19 21.65 -12.67
CA THR A 42 -0.65 23.00 -12.47
C THR A 42 -0.76 23.85 -13.76
N ARG A 43 -0.48 23.24 -14.90
CA ARG A 43 -0.59 23.92 -16.21
C ARG A 43 -2.04 24.33 -16.52
N ARG A 44 -3.02 23.47 -16.20
CA ARG A 44 -4.46 23.75 -16.48
C ARG A 44 -5.06 24.76 -15.52
N THR A 45 -4.65 24.75 -14.23
CA THR A 45 -5.33 25.47 -13.15
C THR A 45 -4.52 26.65 -12.57
N GLY A 46 -3.18 26.62 -12.70
CA GLY A 46 -2.29 27.53 -11.98
C GLY A 46 -2.06 27.17 -10.49
N ILE A 47 -2.70 26.11 -9.99
CA ILE A 47 -2.51 25.59 -8.64
C ILE A 47 -1.28 24.67 -8.65
N ARG A 48 -0.32 24.90 -7.75
CA ARG A 48 0.86 24.03 -7.60
C ARG A 48 0.54 22.84 -6.70
N VAL A 49 1.21 21.74 -6.97
CA VAL A 49 1.13 20.51 -6.16
C VAL A 49 2.47 20.26 -5.48
N ASN A 50 2.45 20.16 -4.15
CA ASN A 50 3.54 19.63 -3.35
C ASN A 50 3.19 18.19 -2.99
N TYR A 51 3.89 17.22 -3.59
CA TYR A 51 3.57 15.80 -3.48
C TYR A 51 4.56 15.10 -2.55
N THR A 52 4.05 14.35 -1.60
CA THR A 52 4.84 13.55 -0.64
C THR A 52 4.20 12.17 -0.47
N THR A 53 4.99 11.19 -0.02
CA THR A 53 4.56 9.79 0.04
C THR A 53 4.60 9.21 1.46
N PHE A 54 3.81 8.16 1.68
CA PHE A 54 3.80 7.33 2.88
C PHE A 54 3.86 5.84 2.52
N ASP A 55 4.31 5.03 3.48
CA ASP A 55 4.56 3.60 3.27
C ASP A 55 3.44 2.70 3.83
N SER A 56 2.53 3.24 4.67
CA SER A 56 1.41 2.50 5.25
C SER A 56 0.28 3.43 5.74
N ASN A 57 -0.94 2.91 5.80
CA ASN A 57 -2.08 3.61 6.39
C ASN A 57 -1.83 4.03 7.84
N GLU A 58 -1.10 3.23 8.60
CA GLU A 58 -0.74 3.50 9.99
C GLU A 58 0.26 4.66 10.09
N ALA A 59 1.21 4.77 9.16
CA ALA A 59 2.14 5.90 9.05
C ALA A 59 1.39 7.19 8.69
N LEU A 60 0.49 7.14 7.70
CA LEU A 60 -0.41 8.24 7.34
C LEU A 60 -1.21 8.69 8.56
N TYR A 61 -1.90 7.77 9.22
CA TYR A 61 -2.73 8.07 10.40
C TYR A 61 -1.91 8.73 11.53
N SER A 62 -0.76 8.15 11.86
CA SER A 62 0.14 8.67 12.88
C SER A 62 0.61 10.10 12.57
N LYS A 63 0.86 10.38 11.29
CA LYS A 63 1.25 11.70 10.81
C LYS A 63 0.13 12.72 10.96
N LEU A 64 -1.12 12.35 10.64
CA LEU A 64 -2.29 13.22 10.80
C LEU A 64 -2.57 13.52 12.26
N VAL A 65 -2.55 12.50 13.14
CA VAL A 65 -2.81 12.66 14.58
C VAL A 65 -1.69 13.43 15.27
N GLY A 66 -0.43 13.26 14.83
CA GLY A 66 0.73 13.94 15.41
C GLY A 66 0.71 15.46 15.25
N GLY A 67 -0.14 16.00 14.38
CA GLY A 67 -0.28 17.42 14.10
C GLY A 67 0.93 18.01 13.34
N GLY A 68 0.73 19.20 12.77
CA GLY A 68 1.77 19.91 12.02
C GLY A 68 1.97 19.43 10.57
N ALA A 69 1.03 18.63 10.06
CA ALA A 69 0.98 18.26 8.66
C ALA A 69 -0.21 18.99 8.00
N ASP A 70 0.10 19.94 7.14
CA ASP A 70 -0.90 20.71 6.39
C ASP A 70 -1.18 20.02 5.06
N TYR A 71 -1.78 18.82 5.12
CA TYR A 71 -2.20 18.12 3.92
C TYR A 71 -3.58 18.57 3.46
N ASP A 72 -3.73 18.71 2.14
CA ASP A 72 -4.99 19.10 1.51
C ASP A 72 -5.68 17.88 0.88
N ILE A 73 -4.89 16.88 0.45
CA ILE A 73 -5.39 15.61 -0.07
C ILE A 73 -4.57 14.47 0.53
N ILE A 74 -5.28 13.42 0.89
CA ILE A 74 -4.72 12.12 1.29
C ILE A 74 -5.42 11.01 0.53
N ILE A 75 -4.71 9.91 0.25
CA ILE A 75 -5.27 8.78 -0.52
C ILE A 75 -5.08 7.48 0.28
N PRO A 76 -5.83 7.29 1.38
CA PRO A 76 -5.81 6.06 2.18
C PRO A 76 -6.65 4.94 1.58
N SER A 77 -6.43 3.72 2.07
CA SER A 77 -7.31 2.58 1.77
C SER A 77 -8.63 2.65 2.54
N ASP A 78 -9.61 1.93 2.07
CA ASP A 78 -11.00 1.86 2.52
C ASP A 78 -11.19 1.80 4.04
N TYR A 79 -10.55 0.87 4.75
CA TYR A 79 -10.68 0.75 6.21
C TYR A 79 -10.13 1.99 6.95
N MET A 80 -9.12 2.64 6.38
CA MET A 80 -8.56 3.86 6.95
C MET A 80 -9.46 5.06 6.66
N VAL A 81 -10.09 5.13 5.47
CA VAL A 81 -11.14 6.12 5.17
C VAL A 81 -12.25 6.01 6.21
N SER A 82 -12.78 4.80 6.44
CA SER A 82 -13.81 4.54 7.45
C SER A 82 -13.39 5.00 8.85
N ARG A 83 -12.15 4.72 9.24
CA ARG A 83 -11.59 5.17 10.52
C ARG A 83 -11.55 6.71 10.63
N LEU A 84 -11.00 7.36 9.60
CA LEU A 84 -10.88 8.82 9.59
C LEU A 84 -12.24 9.52 9.60
N ILE A 85 -13.26 8.95 8.92
CA ILE A 85 -14.65 9.42 9.00
C ILE A 85 -15.17 9.31 10.45
N HIS A 86 -15.01 8.13 11.06
CA HIS A 86 -15.48 7.88 12.43
C HIS A 86 -14.83 8.83 13.45
N GLU A 87 -13.58 9.20 13.25
CA GLU A 87 -12.82 10.11 14.10
C GLU A 87 -13.00 11.60 13.72
N ASN A 88 -13.89 11.93 12.76
CA ASN A 88 -14.16 13.28 12.25
C ASN A 88 -12.90 14.00 11.74
N MET A 89 -12.00 13.27 11.09
CA MET A 89 -10.75 13.79 10.56
C MET A 89 -10.82 14.18 9.09
N LEU A 90 -11.93 13.92 8.39
CA LEU A 90 -12.15 14.26 6.98
C LEU A 90 -13.18 15.40 6.85
N ALA A 91 -13.00 16.23 5.82
CA ALA A 91 -13.97 17.22 5.38
C ALA A 91 -14.98 16.57 4.43
N GLU A 92 -16.26 16.97 4.56
CA GLU A 92 -17.27 16.61 3.55
C GLU A 92 -16.93 17.24 2.20
N LEU A 93 -17.07 16.47 1.12
CA LEU A 93 -16.84 16.93 -0.24
C LEU A 93 -18.07 17.66 -0.79
N ASP A 94 -17.83 18.72 -1.57
CA ASP A 94 -18.86 19.35 -2.38
C ASP A 94 -18.79 18.81 -3.81
N PHE A 95 -19.62 17.82 -4.12
CA PHE A 95 -19.65 17.19 -5.42
C PHE A 95 -20.07 18.12 -6.58
N SER A 96 -20.58 19.31 -6.30
CA SER A 96 -20.77 20.33 -7.33
C SER A 96 -19.45 20.86 -7.90
N ASN A 97 -18.35 20.74 -7.13
CA ASN A 97 -16.97 21.05 -7.54
C ASN A 97 -16.26 19.84 -8.16
N ILE A 98 -16.87 18.64 -8.11
CA ILE A 98 -16.32 17.38 -8.60
C ILE A 98 -17.26 16.75 -9.66
N PRO A 99 -17.62 17.48 -10.74
CA PRO A 99 -18.57 16.95 -11.74
C PRO A 99 -18.10 15.66 -12.43
N ASN A 100 -16.78 15.41 -12.48
CA ASN A 100 -16.23 14.18 -13.07
C ASN A 100 -16.48 12.93 -12.20
N TYR A 101 -16.93 13.08 -10.95
CA TYR A 101 -17.41 11.96 -10.15
C TYR A 101 -18.49 11.11 -10.87
N GLN A 102 -19.18 11.68 -11.84
CA GLN A 102 -20.12 10.95 -12.69
C GLN A 102 -19.49 9.75 -13.43
N TYR A 103 -18.17 9.73 -13.64
CA TYR A 103 -17.45 8.67 -14.33
C TYR A 103 -17.05 7.50 -13.41
N ILE A 104 -17.10 7.69 -12.08
CA ILE A 104 -16.92 6.60 -11.13
C ILE A 104 -18.07 5.61 -11.30
N ASP A 105 -17.75 4.33 -11.49
CA ASP A 105 -18.75 3.29 -11.70
C ASP A 105 -19.62 3.08 -10.46
N ASP A 106 -20.89 2.73 -10.67
CA ASP A 106 -21.86 2.58 -9.60
C ASP A 106 -21.48 1.52 -8.56
N SER A 107 -20.67 0.51 -8.95
CA SER A 107 -20.14 -0.52 -8.05
C SER A 107 -19.17 0.00 -6.98
N PHE A 108 -18.58 1.16 -7.21
CA PHE A 108 -17.66 1.80 -6.25
C PHE A 108 -18.33 2.90 -5.44
N ARG A 109 -19.62 3.20 -5.72
CA ARG A 109 -20.38 4.21 -4.98
C ARG A 109 -21.10 3.59 -3.78
N ASN A 110 -21.33 4.41 -2.75
CA ASN A 110 -21.98 4.00 -1.51
C ASN A 110 -21.32 2.77 -0.86
N ALA A 111 -20.00 2.66 -0.99
CA ALA A 111 -19.24 1.58 -0.40
C ALA A 111 -19.29 1.63 1.14
N ASP A 112 -19.14 0.48 1.81
CA ASP A 112 -19.28 0.35 3.26
C ASP A 112 -18.35 1.27 4.07
N TYR A 113 -17.24 1.71 3.49
CA TYR A 113 -16.31 2.64 4.15
C TYR A 113 -16.79 4.11 4.12
N ASP A 114 -17.66 4.49 3.15
CA ASP A 114 -18.29 5.81 3.03
C ASP A 114 -19.71 5.67 2.44
N PRO A 115 -20.70 5.13 3.19
CA PRO A 115 -21.99 4.67 2.67
C PRO A 115 -22.85 5.77 2.02
N GLU A 116 -22.57 7.04 2.33
CA GLU A 116 -23.31 8.20 1.77
C GLU A 116 -22.48 8.94 0.71
N ASN A 117 -21.27 8.46 0.35
CA ASN A 117 -20.30 9.14 -0.53
C ASN A 117 -20.06 10.60 -0.13
N ARG A 118 -19.82 10.87 1.14
CA ARG A 118 -19.70 12.26 1.63
C ARG A 118 -18.27 12.74 1.73
N PHE A 119 -17.30 11.82 1.90
CA PHE A 119 -15.95 12.14 2.32
C PHE A 119 -14.85 11.69 1.36
N SER A 120 -15.19 10.84 0.40
CA SER A 120 -14.19 10.17 -0.44
C SER A 120 -14.61 10.03 -1.88
N VAL A 121 -13.61 9.95 -2.77
CA VAL A 121 -13.76 9.58 -4.19
C VAL A 121 -12.80 8.42 -4.48
N PRO A 122 -13.27 7.26 -4.95
CA PRO A 122 -12.41 6.14 -5.34
C PRO A 122 -11.34 6.56 -6.34
N TYR A 123 -10.11 6.09 -6.13
CA TYR A 123 -8.95 6.41 -6.95
C TYR A 123 -8.42 5.20 -7.72
N THR A 124 -8.15 4.12 -6.98
CA THR A 124 -7.72 2.83 -7.53
C THR A 124 -8.37 1.70 -6.76
N TRP A 125 -8.28 0.48 -7.31
CA TRP A 125 -8.66 -0.74 -6.62
C TRP A 125 -7.79 -1.91 -7.05
N GLY A 126 -7.80 -2.99 -6.28
CA GLY A 126 -7.07 -4.19 -6.61
C GLY A 126 -7.28 -5.31 -5.62
N VAL A 127 -6.52 -6.37 -5.80
CA VAL A 127 -6.48 -7.53 -4.92
C VAL A 127 -5.03 -7.84 -4.52
N VAL A 128 -4.84 -8.59 -3.44
CA VAL A 128 -3.54 -9.11 -3.06
C VAL A 128 -3.36 -10.52 -3.63
N GLY A 129 -2.19 -10.84 -4.12
CA GLY A 129 -1.86 -12.16 -4.63
C GLY A 129 -0.42 -12.56 -4.36
N LEU A 130 0.02 -13.63 -4.99
CA LEU A 130 1.38 -14.14 -4.92
C LEU A 130 2.11 -13.95 -6.25
N PHE A 131 3.27 -13.34 -6.19
CA PHE A 131 4.28 -13.46 -7.23
C PHE A 131 5.15 -14.68 -7.01
N TYR A 132 5.55 -15.33 -8.09
CA TYR A 132 6.62 -16.32 -8.02
C TYR A 132 7.41 -16.39 -9.33
N ASN A 133 8.69 -16.74 -9.20
CA ASN A 133 9.61 -16.90 -10.32
C ASN A 133 9.64 -18.35 -10.78
N THR A 134 9.24 -18.62 -12.03
CA THR A 134 9.12 -19.95 -12.62
C THR A 134 10.45 -20.60 -12.95
N ASP A 135 11.57 -19.86 -12.95
CA ASP A 135 12.90 -20.44 -13.10
C ASP A 135 13.35 -21.21 -11.85
N TYR A 136 12.73 -20.92 -10.70
CA TYR A 136 13.04 -21.54 -9.41
C TYR A 136 11.88 -22.36 -8.84
N ILE A 137 10.64 -22.08 -9.25
CA ILE A 137 9.42 -22.72 -8.79
C ILE A 137 8.69 -23.30 -10.00
N GLU A 138 8.93 -24.58 -10.28
CA GLU A 138 8.40 -25.25 -11.48
C GLU A 138 6.91 -25.61 -11.35
N GLU A 139 6.41 -25.81 -10.11
CA GLU A 139 5.00 -26.11 -9.86
C GLU A 139 4.13 -24.85 -9.89
N GLU A 140 2.90 -25.02 -10.29
CA GLU A 140 1.87 -23.97 -10.20
C GLU A 140 1.53 -23.67 -8.75
N ILE A 141 1.72 -22.41 -8.36
CA ILE A 141 1.33 -21.94 -7.03
C ILE A 141 -0.17 -21.64 -7.02
N THR A 142 -0.89 -22.20 -6.05
CA THR A 142 -2.36 -22.04 -5.92
C THR A 142 -2.83 -21.74 -4.49
N SER A 143 -1.90 -21.62 -3.54
CA SER A 143 -2.21 -21.51 -2.11
C SER A 143 -1.24 -20.58 -1.40
N TRP A 144 -1.73 -19.81 -0.45
CA TRP A 144 -0.91 -19.04 0.47
C TRP A 144 0.08 -19.90 1.26
N SER A 145 -0.20 -21.22 1.43
CA SER A 145 0.70 -22.13 2.13
C SER A 145 2.10 -22.23 1.53
N SER A 146 2.27 -21.84 0.28
CA SER A 146 3.59 -21.79 -0.39
C SER A 146 4.57 -20.84 0.32
N LEU A 147 4.05 -19.83 1.04
CA LEU A 147 4.87 -18.94 1.87
C LEU A 147 5.37 -19.59 3.18
N TRP A 148 4.98 -20.84 3.45
CA TRP A 148 5.45 -21.68 4.58
C TRP A 148 6.23 -22.92 4.11
N ASP A 149 6.59 -22.97 2.84
CA ASP A 149 7.34 -24.12 2.29
C ASP A 149 8.84 -23.97 2.57
N ASP A 150 9.40 -24.93 3.30
CA ASP A 150 10.84 -24.96 3.64
C ASP A 150 11.76 -24.97 2.40
N ARG A 151 11.26 -25.42 1.24
CA ARG A 151 12.02 -25.40 -0.02
C ARG A 151 12.40 -24.00 -0.45
N TYR A 152 11.63 -23.00 -0.06
CA TYR A 152 11.84 -21.60 -0.40
C TYR A 152 12.47 -20.80 0.75
N ALA A 153 12.99 -21.45 1.78
CA ALA A 153 13.59 -20.79 2.94
C ALA A 153 14.69 -19.79 2.53
N GLY A 154 14.60 -18.56 3.03
CA GLY A 154 15.49 -17.45 2.68
C GLY A 154 15.25 -16.85 1.28
N LYS A 155 14.18 -17.25 0.59
CA LYS A 155 13.75 -16.76 -0.72
C LYS A 155 12.32 -16.22 -0.71
N ILE A 156 11.67 -16.17 0.45
CA ILE A 156 10.34 -15.66 0.67
C ILE A 156 10.43 -14.22 1.14
N LEU A 157 9.70 -13.32 0.52
CA LEU A 157 9.42 -11.99 1.06
C LEU A 157 8.04 -11.98 1.73
N MET A 158 7.84 -11.05 2.64
CA MET A 158 6.54 -10.78 3.27
C MET A 158 6.32 -9.27 3.37
N PHE A 159 5.07 -8.87 3.49
CA PHE A 159 4.73 -7.47 3.74
C PHE A 159 5.34 -6.94 5.03
N ASP A 160 5.85 -5.72 5.01
CA ASP A 160 6.11 -4.94 6.24
C ASP A 160 4.88 -4.11 6.63
N ASN A 161 3.73 -4.74 6.55
CA ASN A 161 2.41 -4.20 6.87
C ASN A 161 1.65 -5.24 7.70
N PRO A 162 1.19 -4.90 8.92
CA PRO A 162 0.55 -5.86 9.81
C PRO A 162 -0.77 -6.40 9.24
N ARG A 163 -1.65 -5.54 8.68
CA ARG A 163 -2.97 -5.97 8.23
C ARG A 163 -2.88 -7.02 7.13
N ASP A 164 -2.07 -6.78 6.10
CA ASP A 164 -1.90 -7.70 4.98
C ASP A 164 -1.18 -8.98 5.39
N SER A 165 -0.15 -8.88 6.26
CA SER A 165 0.55 -10.07 6.74
C SER A 165 -0.35 -10.98 7.58
N PHE A 166 -1.17 -10.41 8.46
CA PHE A 166 -2.16 -11.17 9.22
C PHE A 166 -3.25 -11.75 8.33
N ALA A 167 -3.71 -11.00 7.32
CA ALA A 167 -4.73 -11.47 6.38
C ALA A 167 -4.33 -12.79 5.69
N ILE A 168 -3.10 -12.90 5.24
CA ILE A 168 -2.58 -14.14 4.64
C ILE A 168 -2.65 -15.32 5.61
N ALA A 169 -2.24 -15.12 6.85
CA ALA A 169 -2.33 -16.16 7.88
C ALA A 169 -3.78 -16.52 8.23
N GLN A 170 -4.66 -15.53 8.34
CA GLN A 170 -6.08 -15.71 8.61
C GLN A 170 -6.79 -16.47 7.48
N LEU A 171 -6.50 -16.15 6.22
CA LEU A 171 -7.04 -16.87 5.06
C LEU A 171 -6.65 -18.36 5.10
N LEU A 172 -5.39 -18.68 5.41
CA LEU A 172 -4.94 -20.07 5.59
C LEU A 172 -5.66 -20.80 6.73
N LEU A 173 -6.01 -20.08 7.78
CA LEU A 173 -6.74 -20.63 8.93
C LEU A 173 -8.26 -20.67 8.69
N GLY A 174 -8.75 -20.15 7.57
CA GLY A 174 -10.18 -20.02 7.27
C GLY A 174 -10.90 -19.03 8.17
N GLN A 175 -10.19 -18.04 8.70
CA GLN A 175 -10.71 -16.98 9.56
C GLN A 175 -11.16 -15.77 8.73
N SER A 176 -12.01 -14.92 9.30
CA SER A 176 -12.35 -13.63 8.73
C SER A 176 -11.20 -12.65 8.86
N LEU A 177 -10.93 -11.86 7.82
CA LEU A 177 -9.94 -10.75 7.86
C LEU A 177 -10.34 -9.65 8.84
N ASN A 178 -11.59 -9.64 9.28
CA ASN A 178 -12.19 -8.62 10.13
C ASN A 178 -12.63 -9.18 11.49
N THR A 179 -12.06 -10.31 11.89
CA THR A 179 -12.38 -10.88 13.21
C THR A 179 -12.03 -9.92 14.34
N VAL A 180 -12.85 -9.91 15.38
CA VAL A 180 -12.58 -9.19 16.63
C VAL A 180 -12.20 -10.14 17.78
N GLU A 181 -12.18 -11.44 17.49
CA GLU A 181 -11.83 -12.48 18.46
C GLU A 181 -10.31 -12.52 18.67
N GLU A 182 -9.87 -12.27 19.90
CA GLU A 182 -8.44 -12.28 20.26
C GLU A 182 -7.77 -13.63 19.93
N SER A 183 -8.49 -14.76 20.08
CA SER A 183 -7.99 -16.10 19.75
C SER A 183 -7.52 -16.22 18.30
N ASP A 184 -8.27 -15.66 17.34
CA ASP A 184 -7.96 -15.73 15.92
C ASP A 184 -6.65 -14.98 15.62
N TRP A 185 -6.47 -13.80 16.21
CA TRP A 185 -5.24 -13.03 16.07
C TRP A 185 -4.03 -13.73 16.70
N LEU A 186 -4.23 -14.42 17.83
CA LEU A 186 -3.17 -15.21 18.46
C LEU A 186 -2.77 -16.42 17.61
N GLU A 187 -3.73 -17.12 16.99
CA GLU A 187 -3.47 -18.24 16.07
C GLU A 187 -2.74 -17.77 14.82
N ALA A 188 -3.20 -16.69 14.19
CA ALA A 188 -2.53 -16.10 13.03
C ALA A 188 -1.11 -15.63 13.36
N ALA A 189 -0.91 -14.99 14.53
CA ALA A 189 0.43 -14.60 15.00
C ALA A 189 1.35 -15.82 15.22
N ALA A 190 0.82 -16.94 15.74
CA ALA A 190 1.58 -18.16 15.92
C ALA A 190 2.03 -18.74 14.56
N LEU A 191 1.16 -18.68 13.55
CA LEU A 191 1.47 -19.11 12.19
C LEU A 191 2.55 -18.22 11.55
N LEU A 192 2.45 -16.90 11.70
CA LEU A 192 3.48 -15.97 11.22
C LEU A 192 4.83 -16.17 11.93
N LYS A 193 4.83 -16.48 13.24
CA LYS A 193 6.06 -16.83 13.97
C LYS A 193 6.70 -18.13 13.46
N GLN A 194 5.91 -19.10 12.99
CA GLN A 194 6.44 -20.31 12.34
C GLN A 194 7.05 -20.00 10.97
N GLN A 195 6.50 -19.06 10.22
CA GLN A 195 7.01 -18.62 8.93
C GLN A 195 8.34 -17.86 9.05
N LYS A 196 8.51 -17.10 10.13
CA LYS A 196 9.64 -16.17 10.32
C LYS A 196 11.01 -16.70 9.91
N PRO A 197 11.42 -17.95 10.25
CA PRO A 197 12.72 -18.50 9.84
C PRO A 197 12.88 -18.67 8.33
N LEU A 198 11.78 -18.74 7.57
CA LEU A 198 11.78 -18.92 6.12
C LEU A 198 11.86 -17.58 5.38
N VAL A 199 11.41 -16.50 6.02
CA VAL A 199 11.32 -15.15 5.42
C VAL A 199 12.70 -14.52 5.30
N GLN A 200 13.06 -14.12 4.07
CA GLN A 200 14.28 -13.36 3.80
C GLN A 200 14.18 -11.94 4.38
N ALA A 201 13.09 -11.25 4.07
CA ALA A 201 12.85 -9.87 4.51
C ALA A 201 11.36 -9.54 4.55
N TYR A 202 11.01 -8.59 5.41
CA TYR A 202 9.74 -7.88 5.37
C TYR A 202 9.95 -6.59 4.58
N VAL A 203 9.16 -6.38 3.53
CA VAL A 203 9.36 -5.28 2.57
C VAL A 203 8.01 -4.70 2.12
N MET A 204 8.06 -3.49 1.60
CA MET A 204 7.04 -2.87 0.75
C MET A 204 7.67 -2.68 -0.64
N ASP A 205 7.80 -1.48 -1.17
CA ASP A 205 8.26 -1.18 -2.54
C ASP A 205 9.60 -1.84 -2.96
N ARG A 206 10.45 -2.19 -1.99
CA ARG A 206 11.69 -2.94 -2.26
C ARG A 206 11.49 -4.37 -2.78
N ILE A 207 10.23 -4.81 -2.93
CA ILE A 207 9.92 -6.11 -3.52
C ILE A 207 10.39 -6.18 -4.97
N PHE A 208 10.24 -5.10 -5.73
CA PHE A 208 10.63 -5.02 -7.14
C PHE A 208 12.11 -5.37 -7.32
N ASP A 209 12.99 -4.61 -6.67
CA ASP A 209 14.44 -4.84 -6.72
C ASP A 209 14.82 -6.29 -6.40
N LYS A 210 14.15 -6.89 -5.42
CA LYS A 210 14.47 -8.24 -4.93
C LYS A 210 13.96 -9.36 -5.82
N MET A 211 12.81 -9.16 -6.45
CA MET A 211 12.27 -10.13 -7.41
C MET A 211 13.01 -10.04 -8.75
N GLU A 212 13.28 -8.85 -9.27
CA GLU A 212 14.03 -8.63 -10.52
C GLU A 212 15.49 -9.09 -10.42
N SER A 213 16.13 -8.89 -9.27
CA SER A 213 17.51 -9.37 -9.04
C SER A 213 17.60 -10.86 -8.66
N GLU A 214 16.46 -11.59 -8.64
CA GLU A 214 16.37 -13.01 -8.26
C GLU A 214 16.87 -13.30 -6.83
N GLU A 215 16.94 -12.27 -6.00
CA GLU A 215 17.26 -12.45 -4.58
C GLU A 215 16.15 -13.20 -3.85
N ALA A 216 14.91 -13.00 -4.26
CA ALA A 216 13.72 -13.68 -3.76
C ALA A 216 13.02 -14.45 -4.91
N TRP A 217 12.23 -15.46 -4.56
CA TRP A 217 11.54 -16.33 -5.52
C TRP A 217 10.02 -16.28 -5.42
N ILE A 218 9.50 -15.91 -4.24
CA ILE A 218 8.07 -15.83 -3.97
C ILE A 218 7.77 -14.71 -2.98
N ALA A 219 6.70 -13.98 -3.24
CA ALA A 219 6.27 -12.85 -2.41
C ALA A 219 4.78 -12.58 -2.55
N PRO A 220 4.07 -12.17 -1.50
CA PRO A 220 2.75 -11.57 -1.62
C PRO A 220 2.88 -10.11 -2.02
N TYR A 221 2.00 -9.63 -2.90
CA TYR A 221 1.89 -8.20 -3.18
C TYR A 221 0.56 -7.81 -3.84
N TYR A 222 0.39 -6.52 -4.12
CA TYR A 222 -0.80 -5.95 -4.72
C TYR A 222 -0.82 -6.17 -6.24
N SER A 223 -2.00 -6.39 -6.81
CA SER A 223 -2.17 -6.76 -8.22
C SER A 223 -1.71 -5.70 -9.21
N GLY A 224 -1.81 -4.41 -8.87
CA GLY A 224 -1.35 -3.33 -9.73
C GLY A 224 0.16 -3.40 -9.98
N ASP A 225 0.94 -3.40 -8.90
CA ASP A 225 2.39 -3.56 -8.99
C ASP A 225 2.80 -4.91 -9.59
N ALA A 226 1.95 -5.94 -9.36
CA ALA A 226 2.13 -7.27 -9.91
C ALA A 226 2.23 -7.26 -11.43
N ALA A 227 1.35 -6.54 -12.03
CA ALA A 227 1.26 -6.49 -13.46
C ALA A 227 2.54 -5.91 -14.10
N ILE A 228 3.10 -4.85 -13.52
CA ILE A 228 4.34 -4.24 -14.00
C ILE A 228 5.49 -5.26 -13.99
N LEU A 229 5.60 -6.08 -12.92
CA LEU A 229 6.63 -7.12 -12.85
C LEU A 229 6.38 -8.27 -13.83
N VAL A 230 5.11 -8.68 -14.00
CA VAL A 230 4.74 -9.76 -14.93
C VAL A 230 4.98 -9.33 -16.38
N ASP A 231 4.65 -8.09 -16.73
CA ASP A 231 4.80 -7.57 -18.09
C ASP A 231 6.28 -7.37 -18.46
N ASN A 232 7.13 -7.06 -17.48
CA ASN A 232 8.56 -6.86 -17.67
C ASN A 232 9.39 -8.16 -17.55
N SER A 233 8.78 -9.31 -17.21
CA SER A 233 9.52 -10.55 -16.89
C SER A 233 8.81 -11.80 -17.38
N ASP A 234 9.38 -12.49 -18.34
CA ASP A 234 8.84 -13.75 -18.88
C ASP A 234 8.69 -14.87 -17.84
N ASN A 235 9.45 -14.79 -16.74
CA ASN A 235 9.55 -15.81 -15.69
C ASN A 235 8.82 -15.44 -14.39
N ILE A 236 8.17 -14.29 -14.29
CA ILE A 236 7.34 -13.95 -13.14
C ILE A 236 5.86 -14.29 -13.44
N ARG A 237 5.20 -14.87 -12.46
CA ARG A 237 3.76 -15.15 -12.51
C ARG A 237 3.09 -14.57 -11.28
N PHE A 238 1.84 -14.14 -11.48
CA PHE A 238 0.96 -13.69 -10.40
C PHE A 238 -0.25 -14.62 -10.28
N VAL A 239 -0.66 -14.93 -9.07
CA VAL A 239 -1.82 -15.77 -8.80
C VAL A 239 -2.55 -15.27 -7.55
N VAL A 240 -3.87 -15.31 -7.60
CA VAL A 240 -4.72 -15.15 -6.42
C VAL A 240 -4.99 -16.53 -5.82
N PRO A 241 -4.51 -16.83 -4.60
CA PRO A 241 -4.66 -18.14 -3.98
C PRO A 241 -6.11 -18.55 -3.75
N LYS A 242 -6.33 -19.87 -3.72
CA LYS A 242 -7.67 -20.49 -3.59
C LYS A 242 -8.38 -20.19 -2.27
N GLU A 243 -7.65 -19.88 -1.23
CA GLU A 243 -8.19 -19.52 0.08
C GLU A 243 -8.89 -18.15 0.07
N GLY A 244 -8.76 -17.41 -1.03
CA GLY A 244 -9.27 -16.06 -1.17
C GLY A 244 -8.21 -15.01 -0.90
N THR A 245 -8.63 -13.74 -0.92
CA THR A 245 -7.73 -12.61 -0.75
C THR A 245 -8.42 -11.36 -0.21
N ASN A 246 -7.61 -10.32 0.08
CA ASN A 246 -8.09 -8.98 0.32
C ASN A 246 -8.40 -8.27 -1.02
N TYR A 247 -9.57 -7.63 -1.08
CA TYR A 247 -9.92 -6.63 -2.08
C TYR A 247 -9.84 -5.26 -1.42
N PHE A 248 -9.21 -4.30 -2.04
CA PHE A 248 -9.06 -2.95 -1.50
C PHE A 248 -9.47 -1.88 -2.51
N VAL A 249 -9.89 -0.75 -1.97
CA VAL A 249 -10.11 0.50 -2.70
C VAL A 249 -9.33 1.59 -2.00
N ASP A 250 -8.47 2.28 -2.73
CA ASP A 250 -7.85 3.51 -2.25
C ASP A 250 -8.66 4.70 -2.72
N ALA A 251 -8.90 5.66 -1.84
CA ALA A 251 -9.80 6.76 -2.13
C ALA A 251 -9.21 8.13 -1.76
N MET A 252 -9.47 9.12 -2.60
CA MET A 252 -9.08 10.50 -2.42
C MET A 252 -9.95 11.17 -1.37
N CYS A 253 -9.34 11.71 -0.32
CA CYS A 253 -10.00 12.37 0.80
C CYS A 253 -9.35 13.73 1.09
N ILE A 254 -10.10 14.62 1.70
CA ILE A 254 -9.63 15.93 2.17
C ILE A 254 -9.61 15.93 3.70
N PRO A 255 -8.46 16.12 4.36
CA PRO A 255 -8.41 16.27 5.81
C PRO A 255 -9.28 17.46 6.30
N ALA A 256 -9.96 17.29 7.43
CA ALA A 256 -10.78 18.35 8.02
C ALA A 256 -9.99 19.62 8.38
N THR A 257 -8.68 19.52 8.47
CA THR A 257 -7.75 20.62 8.75
C THR A 257 -7.32 21.39 7.51
N SER A 258 -7.63 20.92 6.30
CA SER A 258 -7.25 21.60 5.05
C SER A 258 -7.84 23.00 4.97
N SER A 259 -7.00 23.96 4.57
CA SER A 259 -7.41 25.34 4.28
C SER A 259 -7.65 25.60 2.79
N HIS A 260 -7.41 24.59 1.91
CA HIS A 260 -7.50 24.68 0.45
C HIS A 260 -8.53 23.71 -0.13
N LYS A 261 -9.68 23.54 0.56
CA LYS A 261 -10.70 22.55 0.19
C LYS A 261 -11.17 22.66 -1.26
N ALA A 262 -11.38 23.89 -1.76
CA ALA A 262 -11.86 24.10 -3.12
C ALA A 262 -10.79 23.71 -4.17
N GLU A 263 -9.52 23.99 -3.91
CA GLU A 263 -8.41 23.62 -4.75
C GLU A 263 -8.15 22.10 -4.71
N ALA A 264 -8.35 21.48 -3.55
CA ALA A 264 -8.28 20.03 -3.39
C ALA A 264 -9.42 19.33 -4.14
N GLU A 265 -10.65 19.84 -4.07
CA GLU A 265 -11.78 19.34 -4.88
C GLU A 265 -11.54 19.49 -6.38
N ALA A 266 -10.91 20.59 -6.80
CA ALA A 266 -10.51 20.78 -8.21
C ALA A 266 -9.45 19.73 -8.66
N TYR A 267 -8.52 19.35 -7.76
CA TYR A 267 -7.55 18.30 -8.05
C TYR A 267 -8.22 16.92 -8.12
N ILE A 268 -9.10 16.60 -7.19
CA ILE A 268 -9.90 15.36 -7.23
C ILE A 268 -10.71 15.30 -8.53
N ASN A 269 -11.39 16.39 -8.89
CA ASN A 269 -12.14 16.45 -10.16
C ASN A 269 -11.24 16.24 -11.38
N PHE A 270 -10.03 16.78 -11.37
CA PHE A 270 -9.06 16.60 -12.45
C PHE A 270 -8.60 15.14 -12.56
N LEU A 271 -8.36 14.46 -11.45
CA LEU A 271 -7.99 13.04 -11.43
C LEU A 271 -9.12 12.11 -11.89
N CYS A 272 -10.38 12.55 -11.77
CA CYS A 272 -11.55 11.85 -12.29
C CYS A 272 -11.90 12.22 -13.75
N ASP A 273 -11.05 12.95 -14.48
CA ASP A 273 -11.19 13.10 -15.94
C ASP A 273 -10.76 11.80 -16.60
N PRO A 274 -11.59 11.14 -17.45
CA PRO A 274 -11.28 9.83 -17.99
C PRO A 274 -9.95 9.73 -18.74
N GLU A 275 -9.54 10.81 -19.45
CA GLU A 275 -8.25 10.85 -20.14
C GLU A 275 -7.09 10.88 -19.12
N ILE A 276 -7.25 11.67 -18.06
CA ILE A 276 -6.27 11.78 -16.98
C ILE A 276 -6.21 10.51 -16.14
N ALA A 277 -7.36 10.00 -15.73
CA ALA A 277 -7.47 8.76 -14.97
C ALA A 277 -6.86 7.58 -15.74
N GLY A 278 -7.18 7.46 -17.05
CA GLY A 278 -6.62 6.42 -17.90
C GLY A 278 -5.11 6.53 -18.03
N ALA A 279 -4.58 7.71 -18.40
CA ALA A 279 -3.14 7.93 -18.52
C ALA A 279 -2.38 7.71 -17.19
N ASN A 280 -3.02 8.02 -16.07
CA ASN A 280 -2.45 7.79 -14.75
C ASN A 280 -2.39 6.30 -14.40
N MET A 281 -3.50 5.58 -14.55
CA MET A 281 -3.58 4.16 -14.23
C MET A 281 -2.74 3.29 -15.18
N ASP A 282 -2.64 3.68 -16.44
CA ASP A 282 -1.78 3.02 -17.43
C ASP A 282 -0.31 3.03 -17.01
N TYR A 283 0.15 4.13 -16.40
CA TYR A 283 1.51 4.23 -15.84
C TYR A 283 1.66 3.53 -14.50
N VAL A 284 0.68 3.73 -13.59
CA VAL A 284 0.73 3.21 -12.22
C VAL A 284 0.52 1.68 -12.17
N GLY A 285 -0.12 1.12 -13.20
CA GLY A 285 -0.40 -0.32 -13.28
C GLY A 285 -1.59 -0.78 -12.45
N TYR A 286 -2.41 0.11 -11.92
CA TYR A 286 -3.56 -0.24 -11.08
C TYR A 286 -4.89 -0.18 -11.82
N SER A 287 -5.90 -0.87 -11.28
CA SER A 287 -7.23 -0.88 -11.84
C SER A 287 -7.96 0.43 -11.54
N THR A 288 -8.58 1.00 -12.57
CA THR A 288 -9.39 2.20 -12.42
C THR A 288 -10.82 1.88 -11.96
N PRO A 289 -11.41 2.71 -11.09
CA PRO A 289 -12.83 2.63 -10.75
C PRO A 289 -13.74 3.26 -11.82
N GLU A 290 -13.19 3.64 -12.99
CA GLU A 290 -13.87 4.36 -14.06
C GLU A 290 -13.84 3.57 -15.38
N THR A 291 -14.97 2.99 -15.80
CA THR A 291 -15.03 2.28 -17.09
C THR A 291 -14.66 3.19 -18.28
N ALA A 292 -15.02 4.48 -18.22
CA ALA A 292 -14.69 5.44 -19.27
C ALA A 292 -13.18 5.67 -19.44
N ALA A 293 -12.40 5.56 -18.37
CA ALA A 293 -10.95 5.72 -18.40
C ALA A 293 -10.23 4.59 -19.16
N LYS A 294 -10.81 3.40 -19.19
CA LYS A 294 -10.25 2.22 -19.89
C LYS A 294 -10.00 2.46 -21.38
N ALA A 295 -10.74 3.38 -22.00
CA ALA A 295 -10.52 3.75 -23.40
C ALA A 295 -9.19 4.49 -23.66
N TYR A 296 -8.53 4.95 -22.62
CA TYR A 296 -7.25 5.69 -22.63
C TYR A 296 -6.10 4.88 -22.04
N MET A 297 -6.32 3.60 -21.75
CA MET A 297 -5.34 2.66 -21.19
C MET A 297 -4.90 1.66 -22.27
N ASP A 298 -3.76 1.00 -22.02
CA ASP A 298 -3.33 -0.10 -22.88
C ASP A 298 -4.40 -1.22 -22.90
N PRO A 299 -4.85 -1.66 -24.07
CA PRO A 299 -5.81 -2.75 -24.17
C PRO A 299 -5.36 -4.05 -23.49
N GLU A 300 -4.06 -4.37 -23.49
CA GLU A 300 -3.51 -5.55 -22.83
C GLU A 300 -3.72 -5.47 -21.32
N MET A 301 -3.52 -4.29 -20.73
CA MET A 301 -3.80 -4.03 -19.33
C MET A 301 -5.29 -4.17 -19.00
N VAL A 302 -6.17 -3.61 -19.83
CA VAL A 302 -7.62 -3.66 -19.63
C VAL A 302 -8.17 -5.10 -19.71
N GLU A 303 -7.57 -5.96 -20.53
CA GLU A 303 -7.94 -7.36 -20.70
C GLU A 303 -7.20 -8.30 -19.72
N SER A 304 -6.22 -7.80 -18.97
CA SER A 304 -5.42 -8.61 -18.05
C SER A 304 -6.21 -9.07 -16.82
N PRO A 305 -6.27 -10.37 -16.53
CA PRO A 305 -6.91 -10.88 -15.31
C PRO A 305 -6.16 -10.54 -14.02
N VAL A 306 -4.96 -10.02 -14.12
CA VAL A 306 -4.18 -9.52 -12.97
C VAL A 306 -4.77 -8.19 -12.51
N HIS A 307 -5.05 -7.28 -13.47
CA HIS A 307 -5.65 -5.99 -13.19
C HIS A 307 -7.16 -6.12 -12.91
N TYR A 308 -7.86 -6.86 -13.75
CA TYR A 308 -9.31 -7.02 -13.69
C TYR A 308 -9.68 -8.49 -13.45
N PRO A 309 -9.56 -8.98 -12.20
CA PRO A 309 -9.90 -10.36 -11.84
C PRO A 309 -11.33 -10.71 -12.20
N ASP A 310 -11.56 -11.98 -12.55
CA ASP A 310 -12.89 -12.48 -12.88
C ASP A 310 -13.81 -12.58 -11.65
N GLU A 311 -15.10 -12.84 -11.90
CA GLU A 311 -16.13 -12.96 -10.87
C GLU A 311 -15.84 -14.11 -9.88
N GLU A 312 -15.16 -15.18 -10.29
CA GLU A 312 -14.79 -16.30 -9.42
C GLU A 312 -13.77 -15.86 -8.39
N ILE A 313 -12.77 -15.07 -8.78
CA ILE A 313 -11.79 -14.48 -7.89
C ILE A 313 -12.47 -13.47 -6.97
N LEU A 314 -13.26 -12.55 -7.51
CA LEU A 314 -13.95 -11.52 -6.75
C LEU A 314 -14.92 -12.13 -5.70
N ALA A 315 -15.60 -13.24 -6.01
CA ALA A 315 -16.49 -13.92 -5.08
C ALA A 315 -15.84 -14.48 -3.82
N ARG A 316 -14.51 -14.63 -3.80
CA ARG A 316 -13.72 -15.10 -2.64
C ARG A 316 -12.83 -14.02 -2.03
N THR A 317 -13.10 -12.76 -2.31
CA THR A 317 -12.42 -11.64 -1.67
C THR A 317 -13.10 -11.21 -0.39
N GLN A 318 -12.35 -10.57 0.49
CA GLN A 318 -12.86 -9.87 1.67
C GLN A 318 -12.27 -8.46 1.69
N VAL A 319 -13.09 -7.47 2.02
CA VAL A 319 -12.67 -6.08 2.21
C VAL A 319 -12.27 -5.88 3.68
N PHE A 320 -11.25 -5.10 3.95
CA PHE A 320 -10.94 -4.71 5.31
C PHE A 320 -11.97 -3.72 5.86
N VAL A 321 -12.32 -3.88 7.12
CA VAL A 321 -13.11 -2.88 7.85
C VAL A 321 -12.27 -2.22 8.95
N ASN A 322 -12.71 -1.07 9.42
CA ASN A 322 -12.12 -0.43 10.58
C ASN A 322 -12.38 -1.31 11.82
N LEU A 323 -11.32 -1.74 12.47
CA LEU A 323 -11.39 -2.58 13.67
C LEU A 323 -11.43 -1.71 14.94
N PRO A 324 -12.01 -2.22 16.04
CA PRO A 324 -11.96 -1.56 17.34
C PRO A 324 -10.51 -1.24 17.76
N GLU A 325 -10.31 -0.12 18.45
CA GLU A 325 -8.99 0.36 18.88
C GLU A 325 -8.18 -0.69 19.67
N ASN A 326 -8.85 -1.44 20.54
CA ASN A 326 -8.21 -2.52 21.30
C ASN A 326 -7.70 -3.66 20.41
N THR A 327 -8.44 -4.00 19.36
CA THR A 327 -8.02 -4.99 18.36
C THR A 327 -6.82 -4.45 17.56
N GLY A 328 -6.83 -3.20 17.14
CA GLY A 328 -5.68 -2.54 16.49
C GLY A 328 -4.42 -2.61 17.36
N LYS A 329 -4.51 -2.24 18.65
CA LYS A 329 -3.38 -2.33 19.58
C LYS A 329 -2.88 -3.77 19.78
N LEU A 330 -3.77 -4.75 19.75
CA LEU A 330 -3.40 -6.16 19.80
C LEU A 330 -2.62 -6.57 18.57
N ILE A 331 -3.09 -6.18 17.37
CA ILE A 331 -2.43 -6.45 16.09
C ILE A 331 -1.01 -5.89 16.10
N ASP A 332 -0.84 -4.61 16.45
CA ASP A 332 0.48 -3.94 16.51
C ASP A 332 1.44 -4.69 17.44
N LYS A 333 0.96 -5.08 18.62
CA LYS A 333 1.75 -5.84 19.58
C LYS A 333 2.17 -7.21 19.02
N LEU A 334 1.21 -7.98 18.49
CA LEU A 334 1.46 -9.31 17.95
C LEU A 334 2.37 -9.28 16.72
N TRP A 335 2.24 -8.24 15.88
CA TRP A 335 3.10 -8.02 14.73
C TRP A 335 4.56 -7.76 15.15
N ALA A 336 4.76 -6.86 16.11
CA ALA A 336 6.08 -6.63 16.65
C ALA A 336 6.70 -7.93 17.21
N GLU A 337 5.93 -8.73 17.93
CA GLU A 337 6.38 -10.03 18.45
C GLU A 337 6.69 -11.04 17.34
N ALA A 338 5.88 -11.10 16.27
CA ALA A 338 6.09 -12.02 15.15
C ALA A 338 7.40 -11.70 14.40
N LYS A 339 7.74 -10.42 14.23
CA LYS A 339 8.97 -9.98 13.58
C LYS A 339 10.23 -10.13 14.43
N MET A 340 10.14 -10.08 15.75
CA MET A 340 11.32 -10.12 16.64
C MET A 340 12.04 -11.48 16.69
N GLY A 341 11.51 -12.54 16.15
CA GLY A 341 12.07 -13.89 16.26
C GLY A 341 11.84 -14.54 17.63
N GLY A 342 12.03 -15.87 17.71
CA GLY A 342 11.83 -16.63 18.96
C GLY A 342 12.86 -16.30 20.04
N PRO A 343 12.61 -16.71 21.30
CA PRO A 343 13.51 -16.51 22.45
C PRO A 343 14.95 -16.99 22.20
N GLY A 344 15.14 -17.93 21.28
CA GLY A 344 16.46 -18.45 20.89
C GLY A 344 17.31 -17.47 20.10
N GLU A 345 16.72 -16.71 19.17
CA GLU A 345 17.46 -15.71 18.37
C GLU A 345 17.90 -14.54 19.24
N SER A 346 17.04 -14.08 20.13
CA SER A 346 17.39 -13.04 21.11
C SER A 346 18.54 -13.48 22.02
N ALA A 347 18.56 -14.74 22.45
CA ALA A 347 19.63 -15.29 23.27
C ALA A 347 20.95 -15.40 22.51
N VAL A 348 20.93 -15.78 21.24
CA VAL A 348 22.12 -15.82 20.35
C VAL A 348 22.65 -14.41 20.12
N LEU A 349 21.81 -13.44 19.84
CA LEU A 349 22.22 -12.04 19.64
C LEU A 349 22.85 -11.48 20.91
N VAL A 350 22.24 -11.72 22.08
CA VAL A 350 22.80 -11.32 23.39
C VAL A 350 24.15 -11.99 23.62
N ALA A 351 24.30 -13.29 23.32
CA ALA A 351 25.56 -14.00 23.45
C ALA A 351 26.67 -13.43 22.55
N ILE A 352 26.34 -13.05 21.31
CA ILE A 352 27.25 -12.40 20.37
C ILE A 352 27.69 -11.03 20.91
N ILE A 353 26.76 -10.20 21.39
CA ILE A 353 27.06 -8.87 21.96
C ILE A 353 27.97 -9.02 23.18
N LEU A 354 27.66 -9.96 24.08
CA LEU A 354 28.50 -10.24 25.25
C LEU A 354 29.89 -10.74 24.85
N GLY A 355 30.01 -11.56 23.80
CA GLY A 355 31.27 -11.99 23.23
C GLY A 355 32.13 -10.83 22.72
N PHE A 356 31.54 -9.92 21.92
CA PHE A 356 32.23 -8.72 21.45
C PHE A 356 32.68 -7.81 22.63
N LEU A 357 31.83 -7.64 23.64
CA LEU A 357 32.15 -6.86 24.83
C LEU A 357 33.33 -7.46 25.60
N ALA A 358 33.35 -8.78 25.78
CA ALA A 358 34.46 -9.50 26.42
C ALA A 358 35.79 -9.34 25.67
N VAL A 359 35.78 -9.47 24.34
CA VAL A 359 36.93 -9.24 23.47
C VAL A 359 37.41 -7.78 23.60
N TYR A 360 36.51 -6.82 23.58
CA TYR A 360 36.83 -5.40 23.74
C TYR A 360 37.49 -5.11 25.10
N ILE A 361 36.95 -5.66 26.18
CA ILE A 361 37.52 -5.54 27.53
C ILE A 361 38.92 -6.17 27.58
N ALA A 362 39.10 -7.35 26.98
CA ALA A 362 40.42 -8.01 26.94
C ALA A 362 41.46 -7.15 26.20
N ILE A 363 41.10 -6.51 25.10
CA ILE A 363 41.97 -5.58 24.36
C ILE A 363 42.33 -4.36 25.23
N LEU A 364 41.38 -3.79 25.97
CA LEU A 364 41.63 -2.66 26.86
C LEU A 364 42.62 -3.04 28.02
N VAL A 365 42.42 -4.22 28.62
CA VAL A 365 43.28 -4.75 29.66
C VAL A 365 44.69 -5.01 29.11
N TYR A 366 44.79 -5.61 27.91
CA TYR A 366 46.07 -5.83 27.24
C TYR A 366 46.82 -4.50 26.98
N LYS A 367 46.14 -3.50 26.40
CA LYS A 367 46.72 -2.16 26.15
C LYS A 367 47.17 -1.49 27.46
N ARG A 368 46.38 -1.59 28.54
CA ARG A 368 46.77 -1.05 29.86
C ARG A 368 47.99 -1.77 30.42
N ARG A 369 48.11 -3.10 30.31
CA ARG A 369 49.28 -3.87 30.75
C ARG A 369 50.53 -3.55 29.94
N LYS A 370 50.41 -3.42 28.61
CA LYS A 370 51.50 -3.04 27.72
C LYS A 370 52.05 -1.65 28.10
N ARG A 371 51.15 -0.65 28.27
CA ARG A 371 51.53 0.71 28.66
C ARG A 371 52.21 0.80 30.02
N LYS A 372 51.84 -0.05 31.00
CA LYS A 372 52.52 -0.15 32.28
C LYS A 372 53.95 -0.78 32.20
N ARG A 373 54.16 -1.66 31.20
CA ARG A 373 55.50 -2.26 30.95
C ARG A 373 56.46 -1.33 30.19
N GLU A 374 55.91 -0.39 29.43
CA GLU A 374 56.71 0.60 28.70
C GLU A 374 57.08 1.84 29.56
N LEU A 375 56.44 2.00 30.71
CA LEU A 375 56.68 3.08 31.69
C LEU A 375 57.46 2.63 32.92
N ALA A 376 57.79 1.34 33.04
CA ALA A 376 58.66 0.76 34.06
C ALA A 376 60.03 0.40 33.47
#